data_54a128daaddb4fd7ca74ac0bb9a8d669
#
_entry.id   54a128daaddb4fd7ca74ac0bb9a8d669
#
_cell.length_a   1.000
_cell.length_b   1.000
_cell.length_c   1.000
_cell.angle_alpha   90.00
_cell.angle_beta   90.00
_cell.angle_gamma   90.00
#
_symmetry.space_group_name_H-M   'P 1'
#
loop_
_entity.id
_entity.type
_entity.pdbx_description
1 polymer ?
#
loop_
_entity_poly.entity_id
_entity_poly.type
_entity_poly.pdbx_seq_one_letter_code
_entity_poly.pdbx_strand_id
1 'polypeptide(L)'
;MKVLKFGGSSLADSAGFVNVANIITARTSRSIITVSATATTTDTLHLFIETEDRFAANQLLTQLFERHSSIVKALELPQPEALLQQFDQLQQRLSKHWDAHHSDEHMDPHRLSEVFSAGEYLSSWILDALIKSLGYSSYWLDSRLVIKASGPALESKADLLASQKVWKFLPLPSNVHFIIAPGFVASDDNGQACLLGRNGSDYSAAILAHLSDADSLEIWTDVSGIYNADPKIIANAKLIDSISYREAMELAHHGAGVIHPKTIGPVRQKGIPLTVKNSFSPQETGTVIAPSCSNDAKVKAISSQKRVSLINISGSYLCDTYGAAERIFGCLANHHISVILISQSSSEYSVCIAIRQCDAVLAKQALKEEFTHELSQHQIDPIDVRAGRSILTVVGQGLTHEKGVSSKFLSAISSGGANIEAIAQGSSELSISAVIEDSQLLSAYRRVYAEFFDRKRQVDLFILGCGNVGAELIRQVKTQQPYLRQKGISANIRLIANSKYYCEDAKIESEDWRPLLEQSQDILSQD
;
A
#
# COMPACT_ATOMS: atom_id res chain seq x y z
N MET A 1 9.72 2.58 -24.49
CA MET A 1 9.09 3.80 -23.89
C MET A 1 8.79 3.53 -22.42
N LYS A 2 9.00 4.50 -21.51
CA LYS A 2 8.70 4.34 -20.07
C LYS A 2 7.47 5.13 -19.69
N VAL A 3 6.77 4.69 -18.64
CA VAL A 3 5.69 5.47 -18.02
C VAL A 3 6.10 5.84 -16.61
N LEU A 4 5.93 7.12 -16.25
CA LEU A 4 6.22 7.64 -14.92
C LEU A 4 4.94 8.22 -14.33
N LYS A 5 4.63 7.91 -13.09
CA LYS A 5 3.53 8.53 -12.36
C LYS A 5 4.08 9.29 -11.16
N PHE A 6 3.60 10.51 -10.96
CA PHE A 6 3.95 11.31 -9.79
C PHE A 6 2.72 11.55 -8.90
N GLY A 7 2.88 11.29 -7.59
CA GLY A 7 1.84 11.51 -6.59
C GLY A 7 1.65 12.97 -6.23
N GLY A 8 0.53 13.31 -5.59
CA GLY A 8 0.20 14.69 -5.21
C GLY A 8 1.17 15.29 -4.19
N SER A 9 1.78 14.50 -3.32
CA SER A 9 2.84 14.94 -2.40
C SER A 9 4.10 15.40 -3.12
N SER A 10 4.42 14.78 -4.27
CA SER A 10 5.56 15.16 -5.11
C SER A 10 5.34 16.48 -5.87
N LEU A 11 4.09 16.93 -5.98
CA LEU A 11 3.67 18.13 -6.73
C LEU A 11 3.03 19.19 -5.80
N ALA A 12 3.39 19.19 -4.52
CA ALA A 12 2.73 20.01 -3.51
C ALA A 12 2.94 21.52 -3.69
N ASP A 13 4.09 21.91 -4.23
CA ASP A 13 4.53 23.30 -4.41
C ASP A 13 5.48 23.45 -5.63
N SER A 14 5.98 24.66 -5.87
CA SER A 14 6.90 24.93 -6.98
C SER A 14 8.20 24.13 -6.90
N ALA A 15 8.74 23.91 -5.70
CA ALA A 15 9.95 23.11 -5.50
C ALA A 15 9.71 21.64 -5.87
N GLY A 16 8.54 21.10 -5.53
CA GLY A 16 8.10 19.78 -5.94
C GLY A 16 8.01 19.63 -7.47
N PHE A 17 7.40 20.61 -8.15
CA PHE A 17 7.35 20.64 -9.62
C PHE A 17 8.74 20.68 -10.26
N VAL A 18 9.67 21.49 -9.74
CA VAL A 18 11.06 21.53 -10.22
C VAL A 18 11.76 20.19 -10.00
N ASN A 19 11.61 19.59 -8.83
CA ASN A 19 12.17 18.26 -8.54
C ASN A 19 11.64 17.18 -9.49
N VAL A 20 10.33 17.16 -9.73
CA VAL A 20 9.67 16.23 -10.68
C VAL A 20 10.19 16.48 -12.11
N ALA A 21 10.30 17.75 -12.53
CA ALA A 21 10.87 18.09 -13.84
C ALA A 21 12.32 17.59 -13.98
N ASN A 22 13.15 17.73 -12.95
CA ASN A 22 14.53 17.21 -12.95
C ASN A 22 14.57 15.68 -13.09
N ILE A 23 13.69 14.96 -12.38
CA ILE A 23 13.56 13.50 -12.50
C ILE A 23 13.16 13.10 -13.93
N ILE A 24 12.24 13.82 -14.56
CA ILE A 24 11.77 13.58 -15.92
C ILE A 24 12.88 13.86 -16.93
N THR A 25 13.50 15.02 -16.86
CA THR A 25 14.50 15.50 -17.84
C THR A 25 15.85 14.78 -17.76
N ALA A 26 16.14 14.13 -16.65
CA ALA A 26 17.28 13.20 -16.54
C ALA A 26 17.14 11.96 -17.45
N ARG A 27 16.00 11.80 -18.14
CA ARG A 27 15.72 10.65 -19.02
C ARG A 27 15.99 10.99 -20.47
N THR A 28 16.63 10.07 -21.16
CA THR A 28 16.93 10.19 -22.60
C THR A 28 15.89 9.53 -23.49
N SER A 29 15.05 8.64 -22.93
CA SER A 29 14.02 7.92 -23.68
C SER A 29 12.68 8.64 -23.64
N ARG A 30 11.93 8.54 -24.74
CA ARG A 30 10.54 8.99 -24.81
C ARG A 30 9.72 8.39 -23.67
N SER A 31 8.96 9.23 -22.96
CA SER A 31 8.22 8.79 -21.77
C SER A 31 6.81 9.40 -21.70
N ILE A 32 5.89 8.65 -21.09
CA ILE A 32 4.56 9.14 -20.70
C ILE A 32 4.61 9.48 -19.22
N ILE A 33 4.13 10.68 -18.87
CA ILE A 33 4.14 11.20 -17.52
C ILE A 33 2.69 11.36 -17.06
N THR A 34 2.31 10.64 -16.02
CA THR A 34 0.98 10.75 -15.40
C THR A 34 1.10 11.46 -14.06
N VAL A 35 0.25 12.43 -13.80
CA VAL A 35 0.27 13.22 -12.56
C VAL A 35 -1.05 13.11 -11.81
N SER A 36 -0.96 13.14 -10.48
CA SER A 36 -2.11 13.33 -9.58
C SER A 36 -2.37 14.83 -9.39
N ALA A 37 -3.53 15.17 -8.85
CA ALA A 37 -3.78 16.49 -8.30
C ALA A 37 -2.69 16.89 -7.30
N THR A 38 -2.40 18.18 -7.18
CA THR A 38 -1.50 18.70 -6.13
C THR A 38 -2.09 18.37 -4.74
N ALA A 39 -1.22 18.23 -3.72
CA ALA A 39 -1.65 17.87 -2.37
C ALA A 39 -2.87 18.68 -1.90
N THR A 40 -3.84 18.04 -1.24
CA THR A 40 -5.12 18.60 -0.70
C THR A 40 -6.11 19.13 -1.73
N THR A 41 -5.79 19.22 -3.00
CA THR A 41 -6.69 19.77 -4.04
C THR A 41 -7.98 18.97 -4.16
N THR A 42 -7.88 17.64 -4.18
CA THR A 42 -9.06 16.77 -4.28
C THR A 42 -10.00 16.93 -3.07
N ASP A 43 -9.44 17.02 -1.85
CA ASP A 43 -10.23 17.25 -0.65
C ASP A 43 -10.92 18.62 -0.68
N THR A 44 -10.23 19.66 -1.18
CA THR A 44 -10.82 20.99 -1.36
C THR A 44 -11.98 20.99 -2.38
N LEU A 45 -11.85 20.21 -3.46
CA LEU A 45 -12.92 20.07 -4.46
C LEU A 45 -14.13 19.31 -3.90
N HIS A 46 -13.92 18.30 -3.05
CA HIS A 46 -15.01 17.65 -2.33
C HIS A 46 -15.72 18.64 -1.41
N LEU A 47 -14.96 19.36 -0.59
CA LEU A 47 -15.55 20.37 0.32
C LEU A 47 -16.26 21.48 -0.45
N PHE A 48 -15.74 21.91 -1.62
CA PHE A 48 -16.37 22.89 -2.50
C PHE A 48 -17.77 22.45 -2.95
N ILE A 49 -17.94 21.21 -3.36
CA ILE A 49 -19.23 20.67 -3.81
C ILE A 49 -20.19 20.44 -2.63
N GLU A 50 -19.69 20.00 -1.48
CA GLU A 50 -20.50 19.73 -0.28
C GLU A 50 -20.96 21.03 0.43
N THR A 51 -20.32 22.17 0.14
CA THR A 51 -20.64 23.45 0.79
C THR A 51 -21.90 24.05 0.16
N GLU A 52 -22.98 24.19 0.94
CA GLU A 52 -24.27 24.74 0.48
C GLU A 52 -24.21 26.26 0.28
N ASP A 53 -23.42 26.97 1.09
CA ASP A 53 -23.29 28.42 0.98
C ASP A 53 -22.43 28.82 -0.24
N ARG A 54 -23.05 29.54 -1.17
CA ARG A 54 -22.43 30.02 -2.41
C ARG A 54 -21.17 30.86 -2.17
N PHE A 55 -21.20 31.71 -1.15
CA PHE A 55 -20.07 32.57 -0.85
C PHE A 55 -18.88 31.76 -0.32
N ALA A 56 -19.12 30.85 0.62
CA ALA A 56 -18.09 29.96 1.16
C ALA A 56 -17.52 29.03 0.06
N ALA A 57 -18.36 28.46 -0.79
CA ALA A 57 -17.94 27.64 -1.92
C ALA A 57 -17.03 28.43 -2.89
N ASN A 58 -17.40 29.68 -3.24
CA ASN A 58 -16.56 30.54 -4.08
C ASN A 58 -15.22 30.89 -3.40
N GLN A 59 -15.18 31.08 -2.09
CA GLN A 59 -13.92 31.30 -1.36
C GLN A 59 -12.98 30.08 -1.47
N LEU A 60 -13.51 28.87 -1.27
CA LEU A 60 -12.73 27.62 -1.42
C LEU A 60 -12.16 27.50 -2.83
N LEU A 61 -13.00 27.73 -3.84
CA LEU A 61 -12.58 27.65 -5.23
C LEU A 61 -11.52 28.71 -5.56
N THR A 62 -11.70 29.95 -5.11
CA THR A 62 -10.74 31.05 -5.32
C THR A 62 -9.38 30.72 -4.66
N GLN A 63 -9.36 30.27 -3.41
CA GLN A 63 -8.15 29.87 -2.70
C GLN A 63 -7.41 28.74 -3.43
N LEU A 64 -8.16 27.76 -3.97
CA LEU A 64 -7.59 26.66 -4.74
C LEU A 64 -6.87 27.19 -6.00
N PHE A 65 -7.49 28.07 -6.76
CA PHE A 65 -6.90 28.63 -7.98
C PHE A 65 -5.77 29.63 -7.69
N GLU A 66 -5.87 30.44 -6.63
CA GLU A 66 -4.80 31.32 -6.17
C GLU A 66 -3.55 30.55 -5.78
N ARG A 67 -3.72 29.40 -5.08
CA ARG A 67 -2.60 28.51 -4.76
C ARG A 67 -1.88 28.01 -6.01
N HIS A 68 -2.62 27.52 -7.02
CA HIS A 68 -2.02 27.04 -8.26
C HIS A 68 -1.38 28.18 -9.06
N SER A 69 -2.00 29.36 -9.08
CA SER A 69 -1.44 30.56 -9.70
C SER A 69 -0.15 31.01 -8.98
N SER A 70 -0.07 30.85 -7.67
CA SER A 70 1.15 31.12 -6.91
C SER A 70 2.29 30.15 -7.27
N ILE A 71 1.97 28.87 -7.50
CA ILE A 71 2.95 27.89 -8.00
C ILE A 71 3.46 28.33 -9.38
N VAL A 72 2.58 28.70 -10.31
CA VAL A 72 2.94 29.17 -11.66
C VAL A 72 3.85 30.39 -11.59
N LYS A 73 3.53 31.36 -10.74
CA LYS A 73 4.35 32.56 -10.53
C LYS A 73 5.73 32.24 -9.98
N ALA A 74 5.81 31.33 -9.00
CA ALA A 74 7.08 30.93 -8.39
C ALA A 74 7.98 30.09 -9.32
N LEU A 75 7.40 29.47 -10.37
CA LEU A 75 8.15 28.75 -11.41
C LEU A 75 8.74 29.67 -12.48
N GLU A 76 8.43 30.97 -12.47
CA GLU A 76 8.95 31.98 -13.42
C GLU A 76 8.83 31.54 -14.91
N LEU A 77 7.67 30.98 -15.27
CA LEU A 77 7.44 30.48 -16.63
C LEU A 77 7.50 31.62 -17.65
N PRO A 78 8.07 31.43 -18.87
CA PRO A 78 8.25 32.49 -19.86
C PRO A 78 6.96 33.14 -20.38
N GLN A 79 5.85 32.41 -20.40
CA GLN A 79 4.54 32.85 -20.91
C GLN A 79 3.42 32.28 -20.06
N PRO A 80 3.24 32.78 -18.82
CA PRO A 80 2.25 32.22 -17.90
C PRO A 80 0.79 32.60 -18.25
N GLU A 81 0.58 33.65 -19.10
CA GLU A 81 -0.75 34.24 -19.36
C GLU A 81 -1.72 33.23 -19.96
N ALA A 82 -1.28 32.45 -20.95
CA ALA A 82 -2.11 31.44 -21.60
C ALA A 82 -2.54 30.34 -20.60
N LEU A 83 -1.65 29.93 -19.71
CA LEU A 83 -1.93 28.96 -18.66
C LEU A 83 -2.88 29.52 -17.61
N LEU A 84 -2.69 30.75 -17.17
CA LEU A 84 -3.59 31.43 -16.23
C LEU A 84 -4.98 31.63 -16.83
N GLN A 85 -5.07 31.96 -18.12
CA GLN A 85 -6.36 32.02 -18.81
C GLN A 85 -7.10 30.67 -18.84
N GLN A 86 -6.37 29.56 -19.00
CA GLN A 86 -6.96 28.22 -18.87
C GLN A 86 -7.50 27.96 -17.46
N PHE A 87 -6.79 28.44 -16.44
CA PHE A 87 -7.24 28.37 -15.04
C PHE A 87 -8.55 29.13 -14.84
N ASP A 88 -8.64 30.37 -15.33
CA ASP A 88 -9.84 31.19 -15.24
C ASP A 88 -11.04 30.51 -15.91
N GLN A 89 -10.85 29.93 -17.10
CA GLN A 89 -11.89 29.18 -17.81
C GLN A 89 -12.34 27.95 -17.02
N LEU A 90 -11.40 27.22 -16.42
CA LEU A 90 -11.72 26.06 -15.58
C LEU A 90 -12.48 26.50 -14.33
N GLN A 91 -12.04 27.54 -13.64
CA GLN A 91 -12.70 28.08 -12.45
C GLN A 91 -14.14 28.48 -12.74
N GLN A 92 -14.39 29.19 -13.83
CA GLN A 92 -15.75 29.58 -14.26
C GLN A 92 -16.62 28.36 -14.57
N ARG A 93 -16.05 27.32 -15.18
CA ARG A 93 -16.76 26.06 -15.44
C ARG A 93 -17.13 25.34 -14.16
N LEU A 94 -16.20 25.22 -13.20
CA LEU A 94 -16.49 24.59 -11.90
C LEU A 94 -17.55 25.36 -11.12
N SER A 95 -17.53 26.69 -11.15
CA SER A 95 -18.56 27.53 -10.56
C SER A 95 -19.96 27.24 -11.14
N LYS A 96 -20.06 27.07 -12.46
CA LYS A 96 -21.32 26.66 -13.10
C LYS A 96 -21.76 25.24 -12.73
N HIS A 97 -20.84 24.33 -12.56
CA HIS A 97 -21.15 22.97 -12.08
C HIS A 97 -21.71 22.99 -10.66
N TRP A 98 -21.16 23.83 -9.79
CA TRP A 98 -21.68 24.02 -8.44
C TRP A 98 -23.12 24.57 -8.47
N ASP A 99 -23.38 25.61 -9.30
CA ASP A 99 -24.71 26.19 -9.45
C ASP A 99 -25.73 25.15 -9.93
N ALA A 100 -25.36 24.36 -10.94
CA ALA A 100 -26.22 23.31 -11.46
C ALA A 100 -26.44 22.18 -10.44
N HIS A 101 -25.39 21.82 -9.64
CA HIS A 101 -25.49 20.81 -8.62
C HIS A 101 -26.49 21.17 -7.51
N HIS A 102 -26.52 22.43 -7.09
CA HIS A 102 -27.38 22.91 -6.01
C HIS A 102 -28.75 23.39 -6.49
N SER A 103 -28.97 23.49 -7.81
CA SER A 103 -30.28 23.87 -8.40
C SER A 103 -31.09 22.67 -8.92
N ASP A 104 -30.43 21.55 -9.23
CA ASP A 104 -31.06 20.33 -9.72
C ASP A 104 -31.42 19.38 -8.57
N GLU A 105 -32.62 18.80 -8.60
CA GLU A 105 -33.04 17.79 -7.62
C GLU A 105 -32.25 16.47 -7.76
N HIS A 106 -31.56 16.25 -8.88
CA HIS A 106 -30.78 15.06 -9.17
C HIS A 106 -29.31 15.40 -9.40
N MET A 107 -28.45 14.82 -8.57
CA MET A 107 -27.01 14.91 -8.68
C MET A 107 -26.52 14.19 -9.95
N ASP A 108 -25.90 14.93 -10.90
CA ASP A 108 -25.26 14.33 -12.07
C ASP A 108 -23.84 13.84 -11.75
N PRO A 109 -23.58 12.53 -11.69
CA PRO A 109 -22.26 12.00 -11.35
C PRO A 109 -21.17 12.34 -12.37
N HIS A 110 -21.52 12.63 -13.64
CA HIS A 110 -20.55 13.05 -14.66
C HIS A 110 -20.09 14.48 -14.45
N ARG A 111 -20.97 15.39 -14.01
CA ARG A 111 -20.56 16.75 -13.58
C ARG A 111 -19.61 16.69 -12.37
N LEU A 112 -19.90 15.84 -11.39
CA LEU A 112 -19.00 15.62 -10.27
C LEU A 112 -17.64 15.08 -10.73
N SER A 113 -17.63 14.18 -11.70
CA SER A 113 -16.39 13.68 -12.31
C SER A 113 -15.56 14.79 -12.93
N GLU A 114 -16.18 15.75 -13.60
CA GLU A 114 -15.49 16.95 -14.14
C GLU A 114 -14.93 17.83 -13.03
N VAL A 115 -15.67 18.03 -11.94
CA VAL A 115 -15.18 18.83 -10.80
C VAL A 115 -13.97 18.15 -10.16
N PHE A 116 -14.08 16.88 -9.80
CA PHE A 116 -13.01 16.19 -9.08
C PHE A 116 -11.76 15.93 -9.93
N SER A 117 -11.88 15.95 -11.26
CA SER A 117 -10.75 15.84 -12.19
C SER A 117 -9.94 17.13 -12.33
N ALA A 118 -10.45 18.26 -11.87
CA ALA A 118 -9.83 19.57 -12.10
C ALA A 118 -8.41 19.67 -11.51
N GLY A 119 -8.15 19.00 -10.39
CA GLY A 119 -6.82 18.97 -9.77
C GLY A 119 -5.76 18.36 -10.66
N GLU A 120 -6.07 17.27 -11.34
CA GLU A 120 -5.17 16.59 -12.27
C GLU A 120 -4.96 17.42 -13.55
N TYR A 121 -5.96 18.14 -14.00
CA TYR A 121 -5.79 19.09 -15.11
C TYR A 121 -4.82 20.21 -14.72
N LEU A 122 -5.02 20.86 -13.57
CA LEU A 122 -4.17 21.94 -13.11
C LEU A 122 -2.70 21.48 -12.97
N SER A 123 -2.45 20.36 -12.31
CA SER A 123 -1.11 19.82 -12.13
C SER A 123 -0.44 19.42 -13.45
N SER A 124 -1.19 18.80 -14.38
CA SER A 124 -0.66 18.37 -15.67
C SER A 124 -0.35 19.56 -16.60
N TRP A 125 -1.16 20.62 -16.58
CA TRP A 125 -0.90 21.84 -17.35
C TRP A 125 0.33 22.59 -16.83
N ILE A 126 0.47 22.70 -15.51
CA ILE A 126 1.67 23.34 -14.91
C ILE A 126 2.93 22.55 -15.29
N LEU A 127 2.91 21.22 -15.17
CA LEU A 127 4.04 20.39 -15.52
C LEU A 127 4.40 20.48 -17.01
N ASP A 128 3.41 20.46 -17.90
CA ASP A 128 3.63 20.59 -19.34
C ASP A 128 4.28 21.95 -19.69
N ALA A 129 3.79 23.04 -19.10
CA ALA A 129 4.37 24.36 -19.28
C ALA A 129 5.82 24.45 -18.75
N LEU A 130 6.08 23.84 -17.59
CA LEU A 130 7.43 23.80 -17.01
C LEU A 130 8.40 23.00 -17.89
N ILE A 131 8.00 21.81 -18.36
CA ILE A 131 8.86 20.98 -19.24
C ILE A 131 9.20 21.72 -20.55
N LYS A 132 8.21 22.44 -21.12
CA LYS A 132 8.43 23.28 -22.32
C LYS A 132 9.37 24.44 -22.03
N SER A 133 9.26 25.09 -20.88
CA SER A 133 10.15 26.19 -20.49
C SER A 133 11.60 25.75 -20.33
N LEU A 134 11.84 24.49 -19.96
CA LEU A 134 13.17 23.87 -19.89
C LEU A 134 13.73 23.46 -21.27
N GLY A 135 13.02 23.74 -22.36
CA GLY A 135 13.47 23.46 -23.74
C GLY A 135 13.17 22.05 -24.25
N TYR A 136 12.39 21.26 -23.51
CA TYR A 136 12.00 19.92 -23.97
C TYR A 136 10.66 19.95 -24.72
N SER A 137 10.57 19.12 -25.78
CA SER A 137 9.32 18.94 -26.49
C SER A 137 8.36 18.06 -25.68
N SER A 138 7.20 18.60 -25.32
CA SER A 138 6.13 17.86 -24.65
C SER A 138 4.78 18.00 -25.36
N TYR A 139 3.93 17.01 -25.18
CA TYR A 139 2.57 16.97 -25.67
C TYR A 139 1.62 16.66 -24.50
N TRP A 140 0.67 17.55 -24.26
CA TRP A 140 -0.36 17.31 -23.27
C TRP A 140 -1.47 16.43 -23.87
N LEU A 141 -1.74 15.28 -23.26
CA LEU A 141 -2.73 14.30 -23.67
C LEU A 141 -3.88 14.28 -22.68
N ASP A 142 -5.08 14.63 -23.11
CA ASP A 142 -6.28 14.41 -22.29
C ASP A 142 -6.54 12.90 -22.15
N SER A 143 -6.47 12.37 -20.93
CA SER A 143 -6.67 10.95 -20.65
C SER A 143 -8.05 10.45 -21.03
N ARG A 144 -9.09 11.31 -21.08
CA ARG A 144 -10.45 10.96 -21.53
C ARG A 144 -10.49 10.52 -22.99
N LEU A 145 -9.57 11.02 -23.80
CA LEU A 145 -9.49 10.62 -25.21
C LEU A 145 -9.11 9.16 -25.39
N VAL A 146 -8.35 8.59 -24.44
CA VAL A 146 -7.73 7.28 -24.60
C VAL A 146 -8.16 6.25 -23.57
N ILE A 147 -8.46 6.65 -22.34
CA ILE A 147 -8.89 5.72 -21.29
C ILE A 147 -10.42 5.65 -21.34
N LYS A 148 -10.92 4.51 -21.84
CA LYS A 148 -12.35 4.18 -21.83
C LYS A 148 -12.68 3.38 -20.58
N ALA A 149 -13.82 3.69 -19.96
CA ALA A 149 -14.23 3.05 -18.73
C ALA A 149 -15.75 2.86 -18.66
N SER A 150 -16.20 1.94 -17.84
CA SER A 150 -17.61 1.61 -17.64
C SER A 150 -17.94 1.44 -16.16
N GLY A 151 -19.21 1.55 -15.80
CA GLY A 151 -19.70 1.48 -14.42
C GLY A 151 -20.07 2.85 -13.85
N PRO A 152 -20.20 2.99 -12.51
CA PRO A 152 -20.54 4.26 -11.88
C PRO A 152 -19.53 5.35 -12.21
N ALA A 153 -19.99 6.55 -12.59
CA ALA A 153 -19.12 7.63 -13.10
C ALA A 153 -17.99 8.03 -12.13
N LEU A 154 -18.20 7.94 -10.81
CA LEU A 154 -17.19 8.30 -9.81
C LEU A 154 -16.23 7.14 -9.46
N GLU A 155 -16.55 5.91 -9.85
CA GLU A 155 -15.75 4.72 -9.56
C GLU A 155 -15.78 3.71 -10.72
N SER A 156 -15.47 4.19 -11.93
CA SER A 156 -15.51 3.39 -13.14
C SER A 156 -14.34 2.42 -13.26
N LYS A 157 -14.56 1.35 -13.99
CA LYS A 157 -13.57 0.35 -14.36
C LYS A 157 -13.10 0.61 -15.79
N ALA A 158 -11.77 0.66 -15.99
CA ALA A 158 -11.23 0.82 -17.35
C ALA A 158 -11.52 -0.41 -18.22
N ASP A 159 -11.98 -0.13 -19.44
CA ASP A 159 -12.04 -1.10 -20.55
C ASP A 159 -10.72 -1.03 -21.33
N LEU A 160 -9.83 -1.98 -21.05
CA LEU A 160 -8.52 -2.03 -21.71
C LEU A 160 -8.62 -2.33 -23.20
N LEU A 161 -9.65 -3.09 -23.63
CA LEU A 161 -9.82 -3.43 -25.05
C LEU A 161 -10.33 -2.23 -25.86
N ALA A 162 -11.33 -1.51 -25.35
CA ALA A 162 -11.81 -0.27 -25.96
C ALA A 162 -10.69 0.78 -25.97
N SER A 163 -9.98 0.97 -24.86
CA SER A 163 -8.86 1.90 -24.78
C SER A 163 -7.74 1.55 -25.77
N GLN A 164 -7.40 0.25 -25.94
CA GLN A 164 -6.39 -0.20 -26.90
C GLN A 164 -6.78 0.11 -28.35
N LYS A 165 -8.06 -0.01 -28.70
CA LYS A 165 -8.55 0.37 -30.04
C LYS A 165 -8.34 1.85 -30.31
N VAL A 166 -8.70 2.70 -29.34
CA VAL A 166 -8.51 4.15 -29.47
C VAL A 166 -7.03 4.52 -29.55
N TRP A 167 -6.20 3.95 -28.67
CA TRP A 167 -4.75 4.20 -28.62
C TRP A 167 -4.05 3.94 -29.95
N LYS A 168 -4.43 2.86 -30.68
CA LYS A 168 -3.83 2.50 -31.97
C LYS A 168 -4.00 3.57 -33.06
N PHE A 169 -5.09 4.33 -33.00
CA PHE A 169 -5.42 5.35 -33.99
C PHE A 169 -5.15 6.77 -33.50
N LEU A 170 -4.62 6.93 -32.29
CA LEU A 170 -4.32 8.24 -31.72
C LEU A 170 -3.13 8.87 -32.46
N PRO A 171 -3.28 10.07 -33.05
CA PRO A 171 -2.21 10.76 -33.76
C PRO A 171 -1.23 11.41 -32.77
N LEU A 172 -0.44 10.59 -32.07
CA LEU A 172 0.59 11.11 -31.17
C LEU A 172 1.76 11.68 -31.97
N PRO A 173 2.21 12.91 -31.70
CA PRO A 173 3.37 13.49 -32.35
C PRO A 173 4.61 12.63 -32.18
N SER A 174 5.31 12.29 -33.28
CA SER A 174 6.49 11.41 -33.25
C SER A 174 7.74 12.10 -32.67
N ASN A 175 7.80 13.43 -32.71
CA ASN A 175 8.94 14.26 -32.35
C ASN A 175 8.93 14.79 -30.91
N VAL A 176 8.01 14.32 -30.05
CA VAL A 176 7.96 14.73 -28.65
C VAL A 176 8.71 13.76 -27.74
N HIS A 177 9.45 14.31 -26.77
CA HIS A 177 10.14 13.53 -25.74
C HIS A 177 9.19 13.06 -24.66
N PHE A 178 8.27 13.92 -24.25
CA PHE A 178 7.39 13.65 -23.11
C PHE A 178 5.92 13.82 -23.49
N ILE A 179 5.09 12.87 -23.08
CA ILE A 179 3.64 12.96 -23.17
C ILE A 179 3.13 13.12 -21.74
N ILE A 180 2.48 14.24 -21.43
CA ILE A 180 1.98 14.53 -20.09
C ILE A 180 0.48 14.34 -20.07
N ALA A 181 -0.01 13.51 -19.15
CA ALA A 181 -1.42 13.15 -19.06
C ALA A 181 -1.95 13.30 -17.62
N PRO A 182 -3.12 13.89 -17.42
CA PRO A 182 -3.79 13.88 -16.12
C PRO A 182 -4.13 12.42 -15.73
N GLY A 183 -3.84 12.04 -14.49
CA GLY A 183 -4.27 10.77 -13.94
C GLY A 183 -5.73 10.77 -13.53
N PHE A 184 -6.25 9.67 -12.97
CA PHE A 184 -7.56 9.54 -12.36
C PHE A 184 -8.76 9.62 -13.33
N VAL A 185 -8.63 10.31 -14.44
CA VAL A 185 -9.68 10.69 -15.38
C VAL A 185 -9.80 9.69 -16.52
N ALA A 186 -11.03 9.37 -16.92
CA ALA A 186 -11.39 8.55 -18.05
C ALA A 186 -12.67 9.09 -18.73
N SER A 187 -13.14 8.44 -19.78
CA SER A 187 -14.46 8.68 -20.34
C SER A 187 -15.25 7.39 -20.50
N ASP A 188 -16.56 7.50 -20.43
CA ASP A 188 -17.50 6.44 -20.81
C ASP A 188 -17.64 6.30 -22.35
N ASP A 189 -18.51 5.40 -22.78
CA ASP A 189 -18.78 5.18 -24.20
C ASP A 189 -19.42 6.38 -24.91
N ASN A 190 -20.09 7.25 -24.16
CA ASN A 190 -20.69 8.50 -24.68
C ASN A 190 -19.70 9.67 -24.70
N GLY A 191 -18.46 9.46 -24.22
CA GLY A 191 -17.44 10.50 -24.10
C GLY A 191 -17.61 11.39 -22.88
N GLN A 192 -18.52 11.06 -21.95
CA GLN A 192 -18.70 11.79 -20.71
C GLN A 192 -17.58 11.47 -19.72
N ALA A 193 -17.18 12.47 -18.93
CA ALA A 193 -16.12 12.29 -17.94
C ALA A 193 -16.53 11.30 -16.86
N CYS A 194 -15.61 10.40 -16.52
CA CYS A 194 -15.74 9.50 -15.38
C CYS A 194 -14.40 9.33 -14.68
N LEU A 195 -14.44 8.86 -13.45
CA LEU A 195 -13.28 8.72 -12.57
C LEU A 195 -12.96 7.25 -12.32
N LEU A 196 -11.67 6.93 -12.21
CA LEU A 196 -11.19 5.57 -11.98
C LEU A 196 -11.21 5.14 -10.49
N GLY A 197 -11.78 5.99 -9.63
CA GLY A 197 -11.90 5.73 -8.20
C GLY A 197 -10.57 5.80 -7.44
N ARG A 198 -10.50 5.19 -6.28
CA ARG A 198 -9.32 5.21 -5.41
C ARG A 198 -8.04 4.82 -6.15
N ASN A 199 -6.94 5.55 -5.89
CA ASN A 199 -5.64 5.38 -6.56
C ASN A 199 -5.74 5.47 -8.10
N GLY A 200 -6.72 6.24 -8.60
CA GLY A 200 -7.02 6.34 -10.02
C GLY A 200 -5.85 6.84 -10.86
N SER A 201 -4.98 7.71 -10.33
CA SER A 201 -3.80 8.18 -11.07
C SER A 201 -2.74 7.10 -11.27
N ASP A 202 -2.51 6.21 -10.26
CA ASP A 202 -1.64 5.05 -10.41
C ASP A 202 -2.24 4.06 -11.43
N TYR A 203 -3.56 3.91 -11.37
CA TYR A 203 -4.28 3.05 -12.30
C TYR A 203 -4.23 3.61 -13.74
N SER A 204 -4.38 4.92 -13.94
CA SER A 204 -4.20 5.58 -15.25
C SER A 204 -2.81 5.32 -15.82
N ALA A 205 -1.77 5.46 -14.99
CA ALA A 205 -0.40 5.18 -15.42
C ALA A 205 -0.19 3.72 -15.83
N ALA A 206 -0.78 2.78 -15.09
CA ALA A 206 -0.74 1.35 -15.42
C ALA A 206 -1.48 1.03 -16.72
N ILE A 207 -2.63 1.69 -16.96
CA ILE A 207 -3.38 1.59 -18.23
C ILE A 207 -2.52 2.14 -19.37
N LEU A 208 -1.97 3.35 -19.22
CA LEU A 208 -1.12 3.95 -20.26
C LEU A 208 0.13 3.11 -20.53
N ALA A 209 0.73 2.49 -19.50
CA ALA A 209 1.83 1.55 -19.68
C ALA A 209 1.38 0.31 -20.51
N HIS A 210 0.21 -0.22 -20.21
CA HIS A 210 -0.37 -1.33 -20.97
C HIS A 210 -0.66 -0.93 -22.42
N LEU A 211 -1.28 0.24 -22.66
CA LEU A 211 -1.66 0.70 -24.00
C LEU A 211 -0.44 0.96 -24.89
N SER A 212 0.63 1.49 -24.30
CA SER A 212 1.85 1.88 -25.00
C SER A 212 2.90 0.77 -25.12
N ASP A 213 2.63 -0.44 -24.65
CA ASP A 213 3.62 -1.53 -24.54
C ASP A 213 4.92 -1.04 -23.87
N ALA A 214 4.79 -0.37 -22.72
CA ALA A 214 5.92 0.26 -22.06
C ALA A 214 6.94 -0.76 -21.56
N ASP A 215 8.24 -0.38 -21.59
CA ASP A 215 9.32 -1.20 -21.04
C ASP A 215 9.25 -1.31 -19.52
N SER A 216 8.73 -0.26 -18.86
CA SER A 216 8.54 -0.20 -17.41
C SER A 216 7.57 0.90 -16.99
N LEU A 217 6.94 0.71 -15.82
CA LEU A 217 6.18 1.73 -15.11
C LEU A 217 6.93 2.11 -13.82
N GLU A 218 7.12 3.40 -13.57
CA GLU A 218 7.66 3.91 -12.32
C GLU A 218 6.61 4.74 -11.59
N ILE A 219 6.31 4.37 -10.34
CA ILE A 219 5.43 5.13 -9.45
C ILE A 219 6.30 5.89 -8.45
N TRP A 220 6.31 7.21 -8.57
CA TRP A 220 7.02 8.13 -7.72
C TRP A 220 6.09 8.68 -6.66
N THR A 221 6.45 8.47 -5.39
CA THR A 221 5.66 8.81 -4.22
C THR A 221 6.57 9.34 -3.11
N ASP A 222 6.06 9.49 -1.88
CA ASP A 222 6.80 9.96 -0.69
C ASP A 222 7.47 8.84 0.12
N VAL A 223 7.37 7.58 -0.34
CA VAL A 223 8.02 6.44 0.30
C VAL A 223 9.02 5.77 -0.65
N SER A 224 10.10 5.21 -0.10
CA SER A 224 11.19 4.63 -0.89
C SER A 224 10.83 3.29 -1.56
N GLY A 225 9.66 2.74 -1.26
CA GLY A 225 9.17 1.47 -1.81
C GLY A 225 8.35 0.68 -0.81
N ILE A 226 8.29 -0.63 -1.00
CA ILE A 226 7.58 -1.56 -0.10
C ILE A 226 8.56 -2.07 0.94
N TYR A 227 8.20 -1.95 2.22
CA TYR A 227 8.99 -2.44 3.33
C TYR A 227 8.50 -3.82 3.80
N ASN A 228 9.40 -4.59 4.40
CA ASN A 228 9.05 -5.90 4.96
C ASN A 228 8.17 -5.82 6.22
N ALA A 229 8.00 -4.63 6.77
CA ALA A 229 7.10 -4.31 7.87
C ALA A 229 6.77 -2.81 7.84
N ASP A 230 5.74 -2.37 8.56
CA ASP A 230 5.41 -0.95 8.70
C ASP A 230 6.54 -0.21 9.46
N PRO A 231 7.25 0.76 8.83
CA PRO A 231 8.33 1.51 9.48
C PRO A 231 7.88 2.30 10.72
N LYS A 232 6.59 2.63 10.81
CA LYS A 232 6.01 3.31 11.99
C LYS A 232 5.92 2.38 13.21
N ILE A 233 5.90 1.05 12.99
CA ILE A 233 5.83 0.04 14.05
C ILE A 233 7.22 -0.54 14.32
N ILE A 234 7.99 -0.77 13.26
CA ILE A 234 9.32 -1.40 13.25
C ILE A 234 10.33 -0.42 12.67
N ALA A 235 11.08 0.24 13.53
CA ALA A 235 12.04 1.28 13.12
C ALA A 235 13.18 0.75 12.20
N ASN A 236 13.52 -0.53 12.31
CA ASN A 236 14.53 -1.21 11.49
C ASN A 236 13.91 -2.05 10.35
N ALA A 237 12.68 -1.74 9.94
CA ALA A 237 12.07 -2.35 8.77
C ALA A 237 12.95 -2.13 7.53
N LYS A 238 13.08 -3.18 6.71
CA LYS A 238 13.95 -3.17 5.52
C LYS A 238 13.13 -2.98 4.25
N LEU A 239 13.68 -2.18 3.34
CA LEU A 239 13.15 -2.07 1.99
C LEU A 239 13.26 -3.42 1.28
N ILE A 240 12.21 -3.80 0.54
CA ILE A 240 12.18 -4.99 -0.30
C ILE A 240 12.68 -4.59 -1.69
N ASP A 241 13.80 -5.17 -2.14
CA ASP A 241 14.36 -4.85 -3.46
C ASP A 241 13.45 -5.30 -4.59
N SER A 242 12.89 -6.51 -4.47
CA SER A 242 11.99 -7.07 -5.48
C SER A 242 10.90 -7.96 -4.89
N ILE A 243 9.71 -7.90 -5.50
CA ILE A 243 8.52 -8.66 -5.10
C ILE A 243 7.72 -9.07 -6.34
N SER A 244 7.07 -10.22 -6.31
CA SER A 244 6.21 -10.65 -7.40
C SER A 244 4.89 -9.88 -7.45
N TYR A 245 4.24 -9.81 -8.63
CA TYR A 245 2.90 -9.22 -8.75
C TYR A 245 1.90 -9.83 -7.77
N ARG A 246 1.97 -11.16 -7.57
CA ARG A 246 1.04 -11.87 -6.69
C ARG A 246 1.24 -11.46 -5.23
N GLU A 247 2.49 -11.45 -4.75
CA GLU A 247 2.81 -10.99 -3.38
C GLU A 247 2.45 -9.52 -3.18
N ALA A 248 2.73 -8.65 -4.18
CA ALA A 248 2.39 -7.23 -4.12
C ALA A 248 0.86 -7.01 -4.05
N MET A 249 0.07 -7.82 -4.76
CA MET A 249 -1.39 -7.80 -4.68
C MET A 249 -1.88 -8.21 -3.28
N GLU A 250 -1.31 -9.27 -2.70
CA GLU A 250 -1.64 -9.70 -1.33
C GLU A 250 -1.34 -8.60 -0.30
N LEU A 251 -0.15 -8.01 -0.36
CA LEU A 251 0.21 -6.89 0.53
C LEU A 251 -0.72 -5.70 0.38
N ALA A 252 -1.11 -5.38 -0.84
CA ALA A 252 -2.02 -4.28 -1.13
C ALA A 252 -3.43 -4.53 -0.55
N HIS A 253 -3.91 -5.77 -0.59
CA HIS A 253 -5.19 -6.17 0.04
C HIS A 253 -5.14 -6.07 1.56
N HIS A 254 -4.00 -6.41 2.17
CA HIS A 254 -3.86 -6.48 3.62
C HIS A 254 -3.31 -5.19 4.28
N GLY A 255 -3.43 -4.04 3.61
CA GLY A 255 -3.20 -2.73 4.23
C GLY A 255 -1.78 -2.15 4.09
N ALA A 256 -0.89 -2.79 3.32
CA ALA A 256 0.45 -2.23 3.03
C ALA A 256 0.43 -1.04 2.02
N GLY A 257 -0.63 -0.31 1.97
CA GLY A 257 -1.04 0.94 1.30
C GLY A 257 -0.18 1.63 0.22
N VAL A 258 0.94 1.06 -0.21
CA VAL A 258 1.86 1.71 -1.16
C VAL A 258 1.34 1.64 -2.60
N ILE A 259 0.72 0.53 -2.99
CA ILE A 259 0.12 0.33 -4.32
C ILE A 259 -1.25 -0.32 -4.18
N HIS A 260 -2.18 0.05 -5.03
CA HIS A 260 -3.51 -0.56 -5.07
C HIS A 260 -3.54 -1.76 -6.03
N PRO A 261 -4.28 -2.86 -5.76
CA PRO A 261 -4.39 -4.02 -6.64
C PRO A 261 -4.83 -3.67 -8.08
N LYS A 262 -5.72 -2.68 -8.26
CA LYS A 262 -6.16 -2.19 -9.57
C LYS A 262 -4.99 -1.77 -10.46
N THR A 263 -3.94 -1.18 -9.88
CA THR A 263 -2.74 -0.71 -10.59
C THR A 263 -1.91 -1.86 -11.15
N ILE A 264 -1.86 -2.99 -10.44
CA ILE A 264 -1.06 -4.16 -10.85
C ILE A 264 -1.71 -4.90 -12.04
N GLY A 265 -3.03 -4.88 -12.15
CA GLY A 265 -3.78 -5.62 -13.16
C GLY A 265 -3.28 -5.40 -14.60
N PRO A 266 -3.29 -4.16 -15.13
CA PRO A 266 -2.88 -3.87 -16.50
C PRO A 266 -1.43 -4.22 -16.81
N VAL A 267 -0.49 -3.90 -15.90
CA VAL A 267 0.94 -4.17 -16.11
C VAL A 267 1.26 -5.66 -16.04
N ARG A 268 0.56 -6.41 -15.17
CA ARG A 268 0.70 -7.87 -15.06
C ARG A 268 0.30 -8.57 -16.35
N GLN A 269 -0.75 -8.13 -17.05
CA GLN A 269 -1.22 -8.74 -18.30
C GLN A 269 -0.14 -8.76 -19.39
N LYS A 270 0.75 -7.76 -19.40
CA LYS A 270 1.84 -7.63 -20.36
C LYS A 270 3.22 -7.92 -19.78
N GLY A 271 3.31 -8.28 -18.50
CA GLY A 271 4.59 -8.54 -17.83
C GLY A 271 5.46 -7.29 -17.66
N ILE A 272 4.87 -6.08 -17.65
CA ILE A 272 5.59 -4.81 -17.56
C ILE A 272 6.08 -4.61 -16.11
N PRO A 273 7.39 -4.54 -15.85
CA PRO A 273 7.89 -4.30 -14.50
C PRO A 273 7.44 -2.93 -13.98
N LEU A 274 6.98 -2.92 -12.73
CA LEU A 274 6.57 -1.71 -12.01
C LEU A 274 7.55 -1.44 -10.89
N THR A 275 8.06 -0.22 -10.77
CA THR A 275 8.98 0.19 -9.71
C THR A 275 8.36 1.28 -8.86
N VAL A 276 8.40 1.14 -7.54
CA VAL A 276 8.01 2.20 -6.59
C VAL A 276 9.25 2.93 -6.15
N LYS A 277 9.24 4.26 -6.23
CA LYS A 277 10.38 5.12 -5.96
C LYS A 277 9.99 6.35 -5.14
N ASN A 278 10.95 6.86 -4.39
CA ASN A 278 10.78 8.08 -3.60
C ASN A 278 11.18 9.30 -4.43
N SER A 279 10.24 10.23 -4.64
CA SER A 279 10.52 11.48 -5.36
C SER A 279 11.44 12.42 -4.59
N PHE A 280 11.49 12.32 -3.26
CA PHE A 280 12.38 13.12 -2.40
C PHE A 280 13.78 12.50 -2.24
N SER A 281 13.94 11.22 -2.65
CA SER A 281 15.22 10.51 -2.62
C SER A 281 15.42 9.73 -3.94
N PRO A 282 15.53 10.42 -5.09
CA PRO A 282 15.49 9.79 -6.42
C PRO A 282 16.67 8.85 -6.72
N GLN A 283 17.71 8.90 -5.91
CA GLN A 283 18.88 8.03 -6.02
C GLN A 283 18.63 6.61 -5.45
N GLU A 284 17.60 6.44 -4.62
CA GLU A 284 17.25 5.13 -4.10
C GLU A 284 16.65 4.24 -5.20
N THR A 285 17.01 2.96 -5.17
CA THR A 285 16.59 2.00 -6.20
C THR A 285 15.09 1.72 -6.19
N GLY A 286 14.47 1.80 -5.01
CA GLY A 286 13.06 1.49 -4.81
C GLY A 286 12.76 0.00 -4.76
N THR A 287 11.48 -0.36 -4.89
CA THR A 287 11.02 -1.76 -4.96
C THR A 287 10.54 -2.09 -6.36
N VAL A 288 11.09 -3.15 -6.96
CA VAL A 288 10.68 -3.67 -8.27
C VAL A 288 9.60 -4.73 -8.10
N ILE A 289 8.47 -4.56 -8.78
CA ILE A 289 7.37 -5.52 -8.85
C ILE A 289 7.37 -6.12 -10.26
N ALA A 290 7.59 -7.44 -10.38
CA ALA A 290 7.80 -8.12 -11.64
C ALA A 290 7.14 -9.52 -11.65
N PRO A 291 7.07 -10.23 -12.81
CA PRO A 291 6.49 -11.58 -12.87
C PRO A 291 7.16 -12.59 -11.95
N SER A 292 8.47 -12.50 -11.78
CA SER A 292 9.27 -13.35 -10.91
C SER A 292 10.30 -12.54 -10.15
N CYS A 293 10.61 -12.97 -8.93
CA CYS A 293 11.62 -12.35 -8.07
C CYS A 293 12.80 -13.30 -7.92
N SER A 294 14.00 -12.74 -7.90
CA SER A 294 15.25 -13.51 -7.68
C SER A 294 15.54 -13.81 -6.20
N ASN A 295 14.66 -13.42 -5.28
CA ASN A 295 14.91 -13.54 -3.84
C ASN A 295 14.04 -14.65 -3.23
N ASP A 296 14.68 -15.71 -2.72
CA ASP A 296 14.06 -16.91 -2.09
C ASP A 296 13.59 -16.68 -0.64
N ALA A 297 13.38 -15.44 -0.20
CA ALA A 297 12.89 -15.17 1.13
C ALA A 297 11.50 -15.81 1.33
N LYS A 298 11.37 -16.67 2.34
CA LYS A 298 10.19 -17.48 2.63
C LYS A 298 8.98 -16.62 2.97
N VAL A 299 9.20 -15.60 3.78
CA VAL A 299 8.25 -14.52 4.09
C VAL A 299 8.88 -13.21 3.60
N LYS A 300 8.15 -12.45 2.81
CA LYS A 300 8.59 -11.17 2.25
C LYS A 300 8.24 -10.00 3.14
N ALA A 301 7.02 -10.01 3.70
CA ALA A 301 6.53 -8.90 4.49
C ALA A 301 5.46 -9.31 5.50
N ILE A 302 5.29 -8.43 6.48
CA ILE A 302 4.18 -8.44 7.44
C ILE A 302 3.37 -7.18 7.21
N SER A 303 2.06 -7.35 7.15
CA SER A 303 1.10 -6.26 7.06
C SER A 303 0.07 -6.34 8.17
N SER A 304 -0.58 -5.22 8.47
CA SER A 304 -1.71 -5.19 9.39
C SER A 304 -2.78 -4.22 8.92
N GLN A 305 -4.03 -4.60 9.15
CA GLN A 305 -5.18 -3.76 8.88
C GLN A 305 -5.96 -3.55 10.18
N LYS A 306 -6.05 -2.31 10.62
CA LYS A 306 -6.76 -1.87 11.82
C LYS A 306 -8.21 -1.48 11.51
N ARG A 307 -9.01 -1.25 12.56
CA ARG A 307 -10.41 -0.82 12.46
C ARG A 307 -11.25 -1.80 11.65
N VAL A 308 -11.14 -3.06 12.03
CA VAL A 308 -11.91 -4.17 11.48
C VAL A 308 -12.97 -4.57 12.49
N SER A 309 -14.14 -4.99 12.00
CA SER A 309 -15.15 -5.67 12.79
C SER A 309 -15.33 -7.10 12.29
N LEU A 310 -15.39 -8.04 13.22
CA LEU A 310 -15.65 -9.43 12.96
C LEU A 310 -17.15 -9.69 13.15
N ILE A 311 -17.80 -10.25 12.14
CA ILE A 311 -19.20 -10.66 12.18
C ILE A 311 -19.24 -12.17 12.15
N ASN A 312 -19.89 -12.77 13.14
CA ASN A 312 -20.13 -14.20 13.18
C ASN A 312 -21.62 -14.49 12.95
N ILE A 313 -21.89 -15.31 11.95
CA ILE A 313 -23.22 -15.81 11.60
C ILE A 313 -23.17 -17.32 11.82
N SER A 314 -24.01 -17.85 12.71
CA SER A 314 -24.05 -19.27 13.06
C SER A 314 -25.48 -19.79 13.12
N GLY A 315 -25.67 -21.08 12.92
CA GLY A 315 -26.95 -21.73 13.02
C GLY A 315 -27.12 -22.94 12.09
N SER A 316 -28.12 -23.74 12.37
CA SER A 316 -28.43 -24.96 11.61
C SER A 316 -28.80 -24.65 10.15
N TYR A 317 -29.39 -23.49 9.89
CA TYR A 317 -29.73 -23.06 8.53
C TYR A 317 -28.53 -23.06 7.58
N LEU A 318 -27.34 -22.74 8.07
CA LEU A 318 -26.15 -22.70 7.24
C LEU A 318 -25.68 -24.09 6.79
N CYS A 319 -25.92 -25.14 7.60
CA CYS A 319 -25.50 -26.50 7.28
C CYS A 319 -26.38 -27.17 6.21
N ASP A 320 -27.68 -26.91 6.27
CA ASP A 320 -28.66 -27.71 5.52
C ASP A 320 -29.23 -26.97 4.30
N THR A 321 -28.81 -25.73 4.06
CA THR A 321 -29.42 -24.88 3.02
C THR A 321 -28.43 -24.50 1.94
N TYR A 322 -28.68 -24.97 0.72
CA TYR A 322 -27.94 -24.52 -0.45
C TYR A 322 -28.14 -23.02 -0.68
N GLY A 323 -27.05 -22.29 -0.92
CA GLY A 323 -27.09 -20.84 -1.21
C GLY A 323 -27.10 -19.94 0.02
N ALA A 324 -26.96 -20.45 1.24
CA ALA A 324 -26.89 -19.64 2.45
C ALA A 324 -25.73 -18.59 2.36
N ALA A 325 -24.56 -18.99 1.85
CA ALA A 325 -23.44 -18.09 1.61
C ALA A 325 -23.76 -17.01 0.56
N GLU A 326 -24.47 -17.36 -0.52
CA GLU A 326 -24.94 -16.39 -1.52
C GLU A 326 -25.78 -15.29 -0.89
N ARG A 327 -26.72 -15.63 -0.03
CA ARG A 327 -27.57 -14.67 0.68
C ARG A 327 -26.75 -13.75 1.57
N ILE A 328 -25.79 -14.29 2.33
CA ILE A 328 -24.89 -13.48 3.18
C ILE A 328 -24.10 -12.48 2.33
N PHE A 329 -23.39 -12.95 1.32
CA PHE A 329 -22.55 -12.08 0.51
C PHE A 329 -23.35 -11.18 -0.43
N GLY A 330 -24.47 -11.63 -0.95
CA GLY A 330 -25.41 -10.85 -1.75
C GLY A 330 -26.01 -9.69 -0.96
N CYS A 331 -26.44 -9.94 0.28
CA CYS A 331 -26.93 -8.92 1.19
C CYS A 331 -25.86 -7.83 1.43
N LEU A 332 -24.64 -8.21 1.74
CA LEU A 332 -23.55 -7.26 1.95
C LEU A 332 -23.19 -6.49 0.67
N ALA A 333 -23.17 -7.16 -0.48
CA ALA A 333 -22.88 -6.52 -1.78
C ALA A 333 -23.94 -5.48 -2.15
N ASN A 334 -25.23 -5.76 -1.93
CA ASN A 334 -26.34 -4.84 -2.19
C ASN A 334 -26.24 -3.56 -1.34
N HIS A 335 -25.59 -3.65 -0.17
CA HIS A 335 -25.33 -2.51 0.70
C HIS A 335 -23.93 -1.89 0.51
N HIS A 336 -23.22 -2.27 -0.57
CA HIS A 336 -21.86 -1.82 -0.90
C HIS A 336 -20.83 -2.08 0.22
N ILE A 337 -21.00 -3.15 1.00
CA ILE A 337 -20.10 -3.54 2.07
C ILE A 337 -19.07 -4.54 1.55
N SER A 338 -17.79 -4.15 1.64
CA SER A 338 -16.68 -4.99 1.20
C SER A 338 -16.25 -5.95 2.30
N VAL A 339 -16.18 -7.24 1.99
CA VAL A 339 -15.63 -8.27 2.87
C VAL A 339 -14.12 -8.33 2.72
N ILE A 340 -13.39 -8.27 3.83
CA ILE A 340 -11.92 -8.25 3.88
C ILE A 340 -11.35 -9.66 4.07
N LEU A 341 -11.99 -10.46 4.94
CA LEU A 341 -11.57 -11.82 5.27
C LEU A 341 -12.80 -12.69 5.52
N ILE A 342 -12.70 -13.93 5.08
CA ILE A 342 -13.73 -14.97 5.29
C ILE A 342 -13.07 -16.16 5.98
N SER A 343 -13.68 -16.63 7.05
CA SER A 343 -13.32 -17.88 7.71
C SER A 343 -14.60 -18.67 7.95
N GLN A 344 -14.65 -19.90 7.49
CA GLN A 344 -15.81 -20.78 7.65
C GLN A 344 -15.41 -22.02 8.42
N SER A 345 -16.28 -22.48 9.34
CA SER A 345 -16.06 -23.74 10.03
C SER A 345 -16.24 -24.93 9.08
N SER A 346 -15.48 -25.99 9.29
CA SER A 346 -15.59 -27.23 8.47
C SER A 346 -16.94 -27.94 8.60
N SER A 347 -17.69 -27.63 9.66
CA SER A 347 -19.06 -28.13 9.87
C SER A 347 -20.13 -27.30 9.15
N GLU A 348 -19.71 -26.25 8.42
CA GLU A 348 -20.61 -25.28 7.78
C GLU A 348 -21.55 -24.53 8.75
N TYR A 349 -21.50 -24.83 10.05
CA TYR A 349 -22.37 -24.26 11.08
C TYR A 349 -22.16 -22.75 11.28
N SER A 350 -21.00 -22.22 10.97
CA SER A 350 -20.70 -20.80 11.14
C SER A 350 -19.86 -20.22 10.02
N VAL A 351 -20.20 -19.00 9.63
CA VAL A 351 -19.44 -18.13 8.72
C VAL A 351 -19.00 -16.90 9.49
N CYS A 352 -17.70 -16.69 9.54
CA CYS A 352 -17.07 -15.54 10.18
C CYS A 352 -16.49 -14.64 9.12
N ILE A 353 -16.89 -13.37 9.09
CA ILE A 353 -16.46 -12.38 8.10
C ILE A 353 -15.87 -11.17 8.79
N ALA A 354 -14.79 -10.63 8.21
CA ALA A 354 -14.21 -9.38 8.63
C ALA A 354 -14.54 -8.27 7.62
N ILE A 355 -15.02 -7.13 8.13
CA ILE A 355 -15.38 -5.94 7.36
C ILE A 355 -14.76 -4.69 7.99
N ARG A 356 -14.82 -3.55 7.30
CA ARG A 356 -14.41 -2.28 7.90
C ARG A 356 -15.31 -1.94 9.08
N GLN A 357 -14.75 -1.41 10.14
CA GLN A 357 -15.50 -1.09 11.36
C GLN A 357 -16.60 -0.03 11.14
N CYS A 358 -16.40 0.90 10.21
CA CYS A 358 -17.43 1.89 9.85
C CYS A 358 -18.70 1.26 9.26
N ASP A 359 -18.58 0.11 8.60
CA ASP A 359 -19.69 -0.57 7.95
C ASP A 359 -20.44 -1.53 8.90
N ALA A 360 -19.94 -1.73 10.13
CA ALA A 360 -20.40 -2.79 11.03
C ALA A 360 -21.88 -2.65 11.45
N VAL A 361 -22.34 -1.42 11.68
CA VAL A 361 -23.74 -1.15 12.07
C VAL A 361 -24.68 -1.47 10.93
N LEU A 362 -24.36 -0.96 9.72
CA LEU A 362 -25.14 -1.20 8.51
C LEU A 362 -25.17 -2.69 8.16
N ALA A 363 -24.03 -3.36 8.21
CA ALA A 363 -23.93 -4.81 7.95
C ALA A 363 -24.80 -5.63 8.90
N LYS A 364 -24.75 -5.31 10.20
CA LYS A 364 -25.58 -6.01 11.22
C LYS A 364 -27.06 -5.84 10.95
N GLN A 365 -27.48 -4.63 10.60
CA GLN A 365 -28.88 -4.35 10.30
C GLN A 365 -29.33 -5.07 9.03
N ALA A 366 -28.58 -4.94 7.95
CA ALA A 366 -28.89 -5.58 6.67
C ALA A 366 -28.99 -7.10 6.79
N LEU A 367 -28.05 -7.74 7.49
CA LEU A 367 -28.07 -9.18 7.74
C LEU A 367 -29.25 -9.61 8.64
N LYS A 368 -29.64 -8.79 9.62
CA LYS A 368 -30.82 -9.06 10.44
C LYS A 368 -32.13 -9.00 9.63
N GLU A 369 -32.23 -8.03 8.72
CA GLU A 369 -33.37 -7.88 7.82
C GLU A 369 -33.44 -9.05 6.83
N GLU A 370 -32.30 -9.42 6.21
CA GLU A 370 -32.19 -10.56 5.29
C GLU A 370 -32.61 -11.89 5.93
N PHE A 371 -32.18 -12.13 7.18
CA PHE A 371 -32.44 -13.40 7.89
C PHE A 371 -33.53 -13.30 8.97
N THR A 372 -34.47 -12.36 8.83
CA THR A 372 -35.54 -12.16 9.83
C THR A 372 -36.31 -13.42 10.13
N HIS A 373 -36.67 -14.21 9.12
CA HIS A 373 -37.43 -15.45 9.27
C HIS A 373 -36.62 -16.51 10.05
N GLU A 374 -35.39 -16.75 9.61
CA GLU A 374 -34.52 -17.79 10.20
C GLU A 374 -34.11 -17.44 11.64
N LEU A 375 -33.92 -16.14 11.94
CA LEU A 375 -33.71 -15.65 13.30
C LEU A 375 -34.93 -15.88 14.19
N SER A 376 -36.15 -15.65 13.68
CA SER A 376 -37.38 -15.87 14.42
C SER A 376 -37.67 -17.34 14.71
N GLN A 377 -37.20 -18.24 13.84
CA GLN A 377 -37.29 -19.68 13.97
C GLN A 377 -36.10 -20.33 14.72
N HIS A 378 -35.16 -19.52 15.24
CA HIS A 378 -33.92 -19.97 15.89
C HIS A 378 -33.08 -20.94 15.01
N GLN A 379 -33.20 -20.81 13.69
CA GLN A 379 -32.37 -21.53 12.71
C GLN A 379 -31.01 -20.81 12.48
N ILE A 380 -30.98 -19.51 12.74
CA ILE A 380 -29.76 -18.69 12.85
C ILE A 380 -29.70 -18.10 14.25
N ASP A 381 -28.55 -18.18 14.87
CA ASP A 381 -28.26 -17.55 16.15
C ASP A 381 -28.22 -16.01 16.04
N PRO A 382 -28.38 -15.28 17.13
CA PRO A 382 -28.21 -13.82 17.12
C PRO A 382 -26.85 -13.43 16.49
N ILE A 383 -26.88 -12.57 15.46
CA ILE A 383 -25.68 -12.13 14.74
C ILE A 383 -24.75 -11.37 15.69
N ASP A 384 -23.58 -11.94 15.97
CA ASP A 384 -22.55 -11.37 16.82
C ASP A 384 -21.62 -10.46 16.00
N VAL A 385 -21.38 -9.24 16.50
CA VAL A 385 -20.50 -8.26 15.86
C VAL A 385 -19.50 -7.75 16.88
N ARG A 386 -18.21 -7.99 16.63
CA ARG A 386 -17.10 -7.60 17.48
C ARG A 386 -16.28 -6.53 16.78
N ALA A 387 -16.39 -5.29 17.24
CA ALA A 387 -15.58 -4.18 16.79
C ALA A 387 -14.20 -4.15 17.49
N GLY A 388 -13.29 -3.28 17.04
CA GLY A 388 -11.97 -3.12 17.62
C GLY A 388 -11.05 -4.31 17.34
N ARG A 389 -11.10 -4.85 16.13
CA ARG A 389 -10.24 -5.94 15.67
C ARG A 389 -9.25 -5.45 14.64
N SER A 390 -8.13 -6.17 14.56
CA SER A 390 -7.10 -6.01 13.55
C SER A 390 -6.82 -7.33 12.86
N ILE A 391 -6.49 -7.25 11.59
CA ILE A 391 -5.95 -8.38 10.83
C ILE A 391 -4.44 -8.23 10.77
N LEU A 392 -3.71 -9.27 11.17
CA LEU A 392 -2.27 -9.39 11.02
C LEU A 392 -1.99 -10.46 9.96
N THR A 393 -1.16 -10.11 8.97
CA THR A 393 -0.90 -10.97 7.81
C THR A 393 0.59 -11.10 7.55
N VAL A 394 1.06 -12.30 7.23
CA VAL A 394 2.38 -12.55 6.64
C VAL A 394 2.23 -12.93 5.18
N VAL A 395 3.10 -12.38 4.32
CA VAL A 395 3.05 -12.58 2.87
C VAL A 395 4.39 -13.07 2.35
N GLY A 396 4.38 -14.07 1.46
CA GLY A 396 5.56 -14.56 0.77
C GLY A 396 5.32 -15.87 0.01
N GLN A 397 6.01 -16.07 -1.11
CA GLN A 397 5.89 -17.28 -1.93
C GLN A 397 6.34 -18.57 -1.20
N GLY A 398 7.20 -18.45 -0.19
CA GLY A 398 7.64 -19.60 0.58
C GLY A 398 6.56 -20.24 1.46
N LEU A 399 5.43 -19.57 1.65
CA LEU A 399 4.32 -20.10 2.46
C LEU A 399 3.72 -21.40 1.88
N THR A 400 3.71 -21.54 0.54
CA THR A 400 3.12 -22.70 -0.14
C THR A 400 4.00 -23.96 -0.08
N HIS A 401 5.30 -23.81 0.11
CA HIS A 401 6.25 -24.92 -0.02
C HIS A 401 7.01 -25.24 1.27
N GLU A 402 7.00 -24.33 2.25
CA GLU A 402 7.78 -24.52 3.46
C GLU A 402 6.96 -24.97 4.65
N LYS A 403 7.39 -26.08 5.24
CA LYS A 403 6.75 -26.65 6.42
C LYS A 403 6.98 -25.76 7.65
N GLY A 404 5.91 -25.58 8.45
CA GLY A 404 6.00 -24.93 9.75
C GLY A 404 5.91 -23.41 9.75
N VAL A 405 5.68 -22.74 8.62
CA VAL A 405 5.53 -21.28 8.59
C VAL A 405 4.25 -20.85 9.31
N SER A 406 3.13 -21.53 9.07
CA SER A 406 1.86 -21.28 9.78
C SER A 406 2.00 -21.47 11.29
N SER A 407 2.67 -22.55 11.72
CA SER A 407 2.93 -22.81 13.14
C SER A 407 3.74 -21.69 13.78
N LYS A 408 4.81 -21.21 13.13
CA LYS A 408 5.62 -20.11 13.63
C LYS A 408 4.85 -18.81 13.74
N PHE A 409 4.03 -18.51 12.73
CA PHE A 409 3.19 -17.31 12.71
C PHE A 409 2.20 -17.30 13.87
N LEU A 410 1.43 -18.37 14.03
CA LEU A 410 0.44 -18.48 15.10
C LEU A 410 1.09 -18.52 16.50
N SER A 411 2.20 -19.23 16.64
CA SER A 411 2.98 -19.26 17.90
C SER A 411 3.57 -17.89 18.25
N ALA A 412 4.04 -17.13 17.25
CA ALA A 412 4.56 -15.78 17.47
C ALA A 412 3.44 -14.82 17.94
N ILE A 413 2.24 -14.91 17.36
CA ILE A 413 1.08 -14.12 17.80
C ILE A 413 0.74 -14.46 19.27
N SER A 414 0.61 -15.73 19.60
CA SER A 414 0.30 -16.17 20.96
C SER A 414 1.40 -15.78 21.97
N SER A 415 2.66 -15.89 21.58
CA SER A 415 3.82 -15.44 22.40
C SER A 415 3.84 -13.93 22.58
N GLY A 416 3.23 -13.17 21.67
CA GLY A 416 2.99 -11.73 21.78
C GLY A 416 1.84 -11.37 22.72
N GLY A 417 1.17 -12.36 23.34
CA GLY A 417 0.07 -12.16 24.28
C GLY A 417 -1.29 -11.94 23.57
N ALA A 418 -1.39 -12.25 22.28
CA ALA A 418 -2.62 -12.06 21.53
C ALA A 418 -3.41 -13.36 21.38
N ASN A 419 -4.74 -13.26 21.55
CA ASN A 419 -5.68 -14.34 21.24
C ASN A 419 -6.11 -14.25 19.77
N ILE A 420 -6.12 -15.38 19.08
CA ILE A 420 -6.52 -15.47 17.67
C ILE A 420 -8.00 -15.81 17.59
N GLU A 421 -8.82 -14.93 17.00
CA GLU A 421 -10.27 -15.12 16.88
C GLU A 421 -10.67 -15.77 15.55
N ALA A 422 -9.92 -15.50 14.47
CA ALA A 422 -10.13 -16.15 13.17
C ALA A 422 -8.82 -16.26 12.41
N ILE A 423 -8.73 -17.26 11.53
CA ILE A 423 -7.57 -17.50 10.67
C ILE A 423 -8.10 -17.69 9.24
N ALA A 424 -7.39 -17.11 8.27
CA ALA A 424 -7.59 -17.37 6.86
C ALA A 424 -6.27 -17.75 6.19
N GLN A 425 -6.29 -18.88 5.51
CA GLN A 425 -5.21 -19.38 4.67
C GLN A 425 -5.83 -20.26 3.57
N GLY A 426 -5.70 -19.92 2.30
CA GLY A 426 -6.19 -20.73 1.19
C GLY A 426 -5.11 -21.66 0.62
N SER A 427 -5.50 -22.53 -0.30
CA SER A 427 -4.64 -23.60 -0.83
C SER A 427 -3.55 -23.14 -1.79
N SER A 428 -3.71 -21.97 -2.42
CA SER A 428 -2.74 -21.38 -3.38
C SER A 428 -1.95 -20.22 -2.80
N GLU A 429 -1.89 -20.12 -1.47
CA GLU A 429 -1.69 -18.86 -0.81
C GLU A 429 -0.29 -18.43 -0.59
N LEU A 430 -0.20 -17.15 -0.83
CA LEU A 430 0.97 -16.32 -0.58
C LEU A 430 0.83 -15.57 0.74
N SER A 431 -0.28 -15.79 1.48
CA SER A 431 -0.57 -15.08 2.73
C SER A 431 -1.22 -15.98 3.78
N ILE A 432 -0.96 -15.68 5.04
CA ILE A 432 -1.66 -16.22 6.21
C ILE A 432 -2.11 -15.03 7.04
N SER A 433 -3.40 -14.94 7.32
CA SER A 433 -4.01 -13.86 8.08
C SER A 433 -4.62 -14.37 9.38
N ALA A 434 -4.47 -13.61 10.45
CA ALA A 434 -5.10 -13.86 11.73
C ALA A 434 -5.82 -12.60 12.22
N VAL A 435 -7.02 -12.76 12.76
CA VAL A 435 -7.79 -11.69 13.39
C VAL A 435 -7.52 -11.72 14.89
N ILE A 436 -7.14 -10.57 15.44
CA ILE A 436 -6.81 -10.35 16.84
C ILE A 436 -7.45 -9.06 17.34
N GLU A 437 -7.47 -8.84 18.65
CA GLU A 437 -7.92 -7.59 19.23
C GLU A 437 -6.93 -6.44 18.95
N ASP A 438 -7.45 -5.23 18.66
CA ASP A 438 -6.63 -4.03 18.36
C ASP A 438 -5.60 -3.72 19.45
N SER A 439 -5.97 -3.90 20.73
CA SER A 439 -5.11 -3.67 21.89
C SER A 439 -3.85 -4.54 21.87
N GLN A 440 -3.92 -5.71 21.28
CA GLN A 440 -2.86 -6.72 21.25
C GLN A 440 -2.00 -6.65 19.98
N LEU A 441 -2.40 -5.85 18.97
CA LEU A 441 -1.76 -5.81 17.67
C LEU A 441 -0.27 -5.47 17.75
N LEU A 442 0.10 -4.44 18.50
CA LEU A 442 1.48 -3.94 18.51
C LEU A 442 2.47 -4.98 19.05
N SER A 443 2.11 -5.68 20.12
CA SER A 443 2.94 -6.74 20.71
C SER A 443 3.03 -7.95 19.79
N ALA A 444 1.91 -8.41 19.24
CA ALA A 444 1.87 -9.51 18.29
C ALA A 444 2.66 -9.20 17.02
N TYR A 445 2.50 -7.98 16.46
CA TYR A 445 3.22 -7.55 15.26
C TYR A 445 4.75 -7.59 15.46
N ARG A 446 5.24 -7.03 16.57
CA ARG A 446 6.67 -7.04 16.91
C ARG A 446 7.21 -8.45 17.10
N ARG A 447 6.42 -9.33 17.72
CA ARG A 447 6.82 -10.71 17.94
C ARG A 447 6.88 -11.51 16.65
N VAL A 448 5.90 -11.33 15.75
CA VAL A 448 5.90 -11.92 14.41
C VAL A 448 7.09 -11.40 13.59
N TYR A 449 7.38 -10.10 13.66
CA TYR A 449 8.55 -9.54 12.98
C TYR A 449 9.85 -10.17 13.48
N ALA A 450 10.03 -10.27 14.77
CA ALA A 450 11.22 -10.89 15.37
C ALA A 450 11.37 -12.35 14.93
N GLU A 451 10.27 -13.12 14.86
CA GLU A 451 10.32 -14.52 14.43
C GLU A 451 10.77 -14.70 12.99
N PHE A 452 10.34 -13.81 12.06
CA PHE A 452 10.62 -13.98 10.64
C PHE A 452 11.82 -13.20 10.13
N PHE A 453 12.14 -12.03 10.72
CA PHE A 453 13.14 -11.10 10.19
C PHE A 453 14.31 -10.79 11.13
N ASP A 454 14.12 -10.91 12.46
CA ASP A 454 15.19 -10.66 13.44
C ASP A 454 15.88 -11.97 13.91
N ARG A 455 15.93 -12.97 13.06
CA ARG A 455 16.57 -14.26 13.35
C ARG A 455 18.07 -14.15 13.58
N LYS A 456 18.47 -13.39 14.57
CA LYS A 456 19.69 -13.66 15.33
C LYS A 456 19.24 -14.47 16.56
N ARG A 457 19.28 -15.80 16.47
CA ARG A 457 19.29 -16.61 17.67
C ARG A 457 20.49 -16.16 18.50
N GLN A 458 20.22 -15.30 19.45
CA GLN A 458 21.24 -14.89 20.41
C GLN A 458 21.36 -16.01 21.43
N VAL A 459 22.52 -16.62 21.46
CA VAL A 459 22.88 -17.64 22.46
C VAL A 459 23.93 -17.01 23.35
N ASP A 460 23.56 -16.66 24.56
CA ASP A 460 24.49 -16.16 25.55
C ASP A 460 25.13 -17.33 26.28
N LEU A 461 26.46 -17.39 26.23
CA LEU A 461 27.28 -18.46 26.77
C LEU A 461 27.92 -17.99 28.07
N PHE A 462 27.74 -18.79 29.13
CA PHE A 462 28.40 -18.66 30.42
C PHE A 462 29.34 -19.86 30.57
N ILE A 463 30.64 -19.61 30.51
CA ILE A 463 31.67 -20.67 30.51
C ILE A 463 32.31 -20.76 31.88
N LEU A 464 31.94 -21.81 32.61
CA LEU A 464 32.49 -22.11 33.93
C LEU A 464 33.58 -23.17 33.78
N GLY A 465 34.83 -22.78 34.06
CA GLY A 465 36.01 -23.60 33.89
C GLY A 465 36.80 -23.30 32.62
N CYS A 466 37.77 -22.39 32.74
CA CYS A 466 38.61 -21.92 31.63
C CYS A 466 39.95 -22.69 31.52
N GLY A 467 39.96 -23.99 31.89
CA GLY A 467 41.08 -24.91 31.63
C GLY A 467 41.16 -25.28 30.13
N ASN A 468 41.87 -26.35 29.80
CA ASN A 468 42.10 -26.75 28.39
C ASN A 468 40.81 -26.87 27.58
N VAL A 469 39.74 -27.45 28.12
CA VAL A 469 38.47 -27.65 27.44
C VAL A 469 37.73 -26.32 27.26
N GLY A 470 37.61 -25.48 28.31
CA GLY A 470 36.95 -24.18 28.24
C GLY A 470 37.68 -23.21 27.30
N ALA A 471 39.02 -23.21 27.34
CA ALA A 471 39.82 -22.41 26.43
C ALA A 471 39.60 -22.80 24.95
N GLU A 472 39.52 -24.11 24.68
CA GLU A 472 39.23 -24.59 23.32
C GLU A 472 37.81 -24.26 22.88
N LEU A 473 36.83 -24.37 23.78
CA LEU A 473 35.44 -23.94 23.47
C LEU A 473 35.38 -22.45 23.11
N ILE A 474 36.04 -21.57 23.89
CA ILE A 474 36.13 -20.14 23.60
C ILE A 474 36.73 -19.91 22.22
N ARG A 475 37.82 -20.60 21.89
CA ARG A 475 38.48 -20.52 20.60
C ARG A 475 37.54 -20.95 19.46
N GLN A 476 36.83 -22.07 19.63
CA GLN A 476 35.90 -22.60 18.63
C GLN A 476 34.73 -21.64 18.41
N VAL A 477 34.11 -21.10 19.45
CA VAL A 477 33.05 -20.10 19.35
C VAL A 477 33.53 -18.91 18.56
N LYS A 478 34.71 -18.34 18.88
CA LYS A 478 35.29 -17.21 18.14
C LYS A 478 35.52 -17.54 16.65
N THR A 479 36.10 -18.69 16.36
CA THR A 479 36.45 -19.13 15.01
C THR A 479 35.17 -19.40 14.18
N GLN A 480 34.12 -19.93 14.78
CA GLN A 480 32.87 -20.28 14.13
C GLN A 480 31.87 -19.11 14.02
N GLN A 481 32.15 -17.97 14.63
CA GLN A 481 31.26 -16.78 14.58
C GLN A 481 30.79 -16.41 13.16
N PRO A 482 31.64 -16.33 12.12
CA PRO A 482 31.21 -16.03 10.78
C PRO A 482 30.21 -17.04 10.24
N TYR A 483 30.47 -18.32 10.43
CA TYR A 483 29.59 -19.42 10.02
C TYR A 483 28.26 -19.40 10.78
N LEU A 484 28.29 -19.22 12.10
CA LEU A 484 27.12 -19.13 12.95
C LEU A 484 26.23 -17.92 12.53
N ARG A 485 26.85 -16.76 12.26
CA ARG A 485 26.15 -15.57 11.76
C ARG A 485 25.46 -15.80 10.41
N GLN A 486 26.08 -16.55 9.49
CA GLN A 486 25.44 -16.95 8.25
C GLN A 486 24.20 -17.84 8.49
N LYS A 487 24.22 -18.65 9.56
CA LYS A 487 23.09 -19.47 10.00
C LYS A 487 22.08 -18.71 10.87
N GLY A 488 22.26 -17.39 11.07
CA GLY A 488 21.38 -16.56 11.90
C GLY A 488 21.57 -16.79 13.40
N ILE A 489 22.70 -17.36 13.84
CA ILE A 489 23.04 -17.59 15.24
C ILE A 489 24.14 -16.60 15.65
N SER A 490 23.90 -15.82 16.71
CA SER A 490 24.92 -15.01 17.39
C SER A 490 25.23 -15.67 18.73
N ALA A 491 26.36 -16.35 18.83
CA ALA A 491 26.84 -16.93 20.08
C ALA A 491 27.72 -15.92 20.80
N ASN A 492 27.24 -15.33 21.89
CA ASN A 492 27.94 -14.29 22.64
C ASN A 492 28.48 -14.91 23.95
N ILE A 493 29.76 -14.75 24.23
CA ILE A 493 30.32 -15.15 25.50
C ILE A 493 30.10 -14.01 26.50
N ARG A 494 29.19 -14.20 27.47
CA ARG A 494 28.79 -13.19 28.44
C ARG A 494 29.62 -13.26 29.72
N LEU A 495 30.04 -14.47 30.10
CA LEU A 495 30.82 -14.69 31.31
C LEU A 495 31.80 -15.83 31.09
N ILE A 496 33.00 -15.64 31.59
CA ILE A 496 34.00 -16.68 31.78
C ILE A 496 34.42 -16.71 33.24
N ALA A 497 34.59 -17.91 33.82
CA ALA A 497 35.03 -18.07 35.21
C ALA A 497 35.97 -19.27 35.36
N ASN A 498 36.85 -19.18 36.31
CA ASN A 498 37.66 -20.31 36.84
C ASN A 498 37.38 -20.49 38.35
N SER A 499 38.15 -21.28 39.05
CA SER A 499 37.96 -21.51 40.48
C SER A 499 38.26 -20.31 41.38
N LYS A 500 38.79 -19.20 40.83
CA LYS A 500 39.19 -18.02 41.60
C LYS A 500 38.59 -16.72 41.08
N TYR A 501 38.48 -16.57 39.76
CA TYR A 501 38.14 -15.33 39.12
C TYR A 501 37.01 -15.51 38.13
N TYR A 502 36.18 -14.45 37.94
CA TYR A 502 35.21 -14.37 36.86
C TYR A 502 35.31 -13.02 36.13
N CYS A 503 34.95 -13.01 34.85
CA CYS A 503 34.94 -11.83 34.03
C CYS A 503 33.62 -11.77 33.22
N GLU A 504 32.91 -10.65 33.38
CA GLU A 504 31.74 -10.26 32.58
C GLU A 504 32.14 -9.07 31.71
N ASP A 505 32.66 -9.29 30.53
CA ASP A 505 33.06 -8.17 29.65
C ASP A 505 32.71 -8.47 28.20
N ALA A 506 32.10 -7.46 27.53
CA ALA A 506 31.85 -7.48 26.09
C ALA A 506 33.13 -7.64 25.24
N LYS A 507 34.31 -7.32 25.80
CA LYS A 507 35.63 -7.50 25.16
C LYS A 507 36.10 -8.93 25.09
N ILE A 508 35.51 -9.87 25.84
CA ILE A 508 35.84 -11.31 25.77
C ILE A 508 35.76 -11.83 24.32
N GLU A 509 34.91 -11.26 23.49
CA GLU A 509 34.78 -11.65 22.09
C GLU A 509 35.89 -11.13 21.18
N SER A 510 36.45 -9.95 21.45
CA SER A 510 37.38 -9.24 20.56
C SER A 510 38.86 -9.36 21.00
N GLU A 511 39.13 -9.54 22.30
CA GLU A 511 40.48 -9.53 22.86
C GLU A 511 40.89 -10.93 23.38
N ASP A 512 42.16 -11.10 23.80
CA ASP A 512 42.59 -12.31 24.53
C ASP A 512 41.96 -12.29 25.92
N TRP A 513 41.16 -13.30 26.21
CA TRP A 513 40.39 -13.40 27.46
C TRP A 513 41.25 -13.75 28.70
N ARG A 514 42.47 -14.27 28.50
CA ARG A 514 43.32 -14.72 29.62
C ARG A 514 43.77 -13.56 30.52
N PRO A 515 44.31 -12.45 29.96
CA PRO A 515 44.63 -11.29 30.77
C PRO A 515 43.42 -10.64 31.43
N LEU A 516 42.23 -10.65 30.72
CA LEU A 516 41.00 -10.12 31.26
C LEU A 516 40.52 -10.89 32.49
N LEU A 517 40.65 -12.22 32.48
CA LEU A 517 40.28 -13.06 33.62
C LEU A 517 41.24 -12.88 34.82
N GLU A 518 42.56 -12.70 34.58
CA GLU A 518 43.54 -12.48 35.62
C GLU A 518 43.44 -11.11 36.30
N GLN A 519 42.88 -10.12 35.61
CA GLN A 519 42.64 -8.74 36.10
C GLN A 519 41.26 -8.55 36.73
N SER A 520 40.41 -9.58 36.76
CA SER A 520 39.00 -9.50 37.11
C SER A 520 38.75 -9.83 38.61
N GLN A 521 37.47 -9.72 39.01
CA GLN A 521 37.03 -9.83 40.39
C GLN A 521 37.21 -11.25 40.96
N ASP A 522 37.67 -11.33 42.21
CA ASP A 522 37.75 -12.57 42.96
C ASP A 522 36.34 -13.06 43.35
N ILE A 523 36.02 -14.32 43.04
CA ILE A 523 34.74 -14.95 43.39
C ILE A 523 34.47 -14.92 44.90
N LEU A 524 35.51 -14.91 45.70
CA LEU A 524 35.43 -14.94 47.16
C LEU A 524 35.29 -13.55 47.80
N SER A 525 35.27 -12.46 47.04
CA SER A 525 35.19 -11.09 47.55
C SER A 525 33.77 -10.50 47.56
N GLN A 526 32.74 -11.27 47.23
CA GLN A 526 31.36 -10.88 47.38
C GLN A 526 30.70 -11.69 48.50
N ASP A 527 30.73 -11.13 49.72
CA ASP A 527 29.82 -11.45 50.82
C ASP A 527 28.56 -10.56 50.70
#